data_12b9ed9d249662e0be5ebf55d71a6681
#
_entry.id   12b9ed9d249662e0be5ebf55d71a6681
#
_cell.length_a   1.000
_cell.length_b   1.000
_cell.length_c   1.000
_cell.angle_alpha   90.00
_cell.angle_beta   90.00
_cell.angle_gamma   90.00
#
_symmetry.space_group_name_H-M   'P 1'
#
loop_
_entity.id
_entity.type
_entity.pdbx_description
1 polymer ?
#
loop_
_entity_poly.entity_id
_entity_poly.type
_entity_poly.pdbx_seq_one_letter_code
_entity_poly.pdbx_strand_id
1 'polypeptide(L)'
;MAATRTAREVVELYNLVVWNQCNLALAEELFADNVIRHEVGEARTLTREQAVNRVREIWELFDKLRFDLNVVIADDDGEHVAIVYDSTMTTKDGTETKIASIEVFRVVDGSIIEVWNCGYQQGVWN
;
A
#
# COMPACT_ATOMS: atom_id res chain seq x y z
N MET A 1 -1.04 16.77 -22.43
CA MET A 1 -0.31 15.74 -21.65
C MET A 1 -0.66 15.90 -20.19
N ALA A 2 -1.10 14.84 -19.56
CA ALA A 2 -1.41 14.87 -18.12
C ALA A 2 -0.13 15.02 -17.31
N ALA A 3 -0.18 15.79 -16.23
CA ALA A 3 0.93 15.89 -15.32
C ALA A 3 1.13 14.56 -14.59
N THR A 4 2.38 14.19 -14.36
CA THR A 4 2.72 13.02 -13.58
C THR A 4 2.32 13.26 -12.12
N ARG A 5 1.71 12.25 -11.48
CA ARG A 5 1.36 12.32 -10.07
C ARG A 5 2.62 12.44 -9.21
N THR A 6 2.54 13.19 -8.13
CA THR A 6 3.64 13.25 -7.16
C THR A 6 3.72 11.93 -6.39
N ALA A 7 4.87 11.66 -5.78
CA ALA A 7 5.04 10.46 -4.97
C ALA A 7 4.01 10.38 -3.84
N ARG A 8 3.74 11.52 -3.18
CA ARG A 8 2.73 11.57 -2.12
C ARG A 8 1.33 11.24 -2.65
N GLU A 9 0.94 11.81 -3.80
CA GLU A 9 -0.35 11.52 -4.41
C GLU A 9 -0.50 10.02 -4.73
N VAL A 10 0.54 9.41 -5.29
CA VAL A 10 0.54 7.98 -5.62
C VAL A 10 0.32 7.13 -4.36
N VAL A 11 1.05 7.43 -3.30
CA VAL A 11 0.97 6.66 -2.05
C VAL A 11 -0.40 6.84 -1.36
N GLU A 12 -0.92 8.06 -1.36
CA GLU A 12 -2.25 8.32 -0.81
C GLU A 12 -3.34 7.60 -1.62
N LEU A 13 -3.28 7.66 -2.94
CA LEU A 13 -4.23 6.94 -3.80
C LEU A 13 -4.14 5.43 -3.61
N TYR A 14 -2.93 4.90 -3.51
CA TYR A 14 -2.74 3.47 -3.31
C TYR A 14 -3.38 2.98 -2.00
N ASN A 15 -3.14 3.68 -0.91
CA ASN A 15 -3.65 3.26 0.39
C ASN A 15 -5.14 3.58 0.57
N LEU A 16 -5.58 4.77 0.18
CA LEU A 16 -6.94 5.22 0.47
C LEU A 16 -7.96 4.84 -0.60
N VAL A 17 -7.55 4.66 -1.84
CA VAL A 17 -8.46 4.31 -2.93
C VAL A 17 -8.29 2.86 -3.36
N VAL A 18 -7.08 2.43 -3.71
CA VAL A 18 -6.86 1.04 -4.14
C VAL A 18 -7.29 0.07 -3.04
N TRP A 19 -6.77 0.24 -1.84
CA TRP A 19 -7.09 -0.68 -0.74
C TRP A 19 -8.50 -0.50 -0.20
N ASN A 20 -8.98 0.71 -0.02
CA ASN A 20 -10.31 0.92 0.57
C ASN A 20 -11.46 0.55 -0.37
N GLN A 21 -11.22 0.56 -1.67
CA GLN A 21 -12.27 0.28 -2.67
C GLN A 21 -11.99 -0.97 -3.50
N CYS A 22 -10.89 -1.68 -3.23
CA CYS A 22 -10.42 -2.78 -4.07
C CYS A 22 -10.35 -2.34 -5.54
N ASN A 23 -9.77 -1.16 -5.79
CA ASN A 23 -9.69 -0.58 -7.12
C ASN A 23 -8.48 -1.13 -7.87
N LEU A 24 -8.65 -2.27 -8.50
CA LEU A 24 -7.55 -2.96 -9.20
C LEU A 24 -7.10 -2.23 -10.47
N ALA A 25 -7.99 -1.54 -11.14
CA ALA A 25 -7.63 -0.75 -12.32
C ALA A 25 -6.68 0.40 -11.94
N LEU A 26 -6.94 1.08 -10.81
CA LEU A 26 -6.06 2.12 -10.32
C LEU A 26 -4.72 1.52 -9.85
N ALA A 27 -4.76 0.36 -9.18
CA ALA A 27 -3.53 -0.32 -8.76
C ALA A 27 -2.62 -0.58 -9.96
N GLU A 28 -3.18 -1.02 -11.08
CA GLU A 28 -2.44 -1.25 -12.32
C GLU A 28 -1.77 0.02 -12.83
N GLU A 29 -2.42 1.17 -12.70
CA GLU A 29 -1.83 2.46 -13.09
C GLU A 29 -0.70 2.91 -12.17
N LEU A 30 -0.80 2.58 -10.87
CA LEU A 30 0.13 3.08 -9.86
C LEU A 30 1.40 2.24 -9.71
N PHE A 31 1.38 0.95 -10.08
CA PHE A 31 2.57 0.10 -10.01
C PHE A 31 3.43 0.22 -11.27
N ALA A 32 4.75 0.22 -11.08
CA ALA A 32 5.69 0.05 -12.18
C ALA A 32 5.63 -1.38 -12.74
N ASP A 33 6.33 -1.65 -13.83
CA ASP A 33 6.39 -2.99 -14.42
C ASP A 33 6.89 -4.04 -13.43
N ASN A 34 7.80 -3.63 -12.53
CA ASN A 34 8.32 -4.47 -11.45
C ASN A 34 8.35 -3.66 -10.17
N VAL A 35 8.01 -4.30 -9.06
CA VAL A 35 8.00 -3.70 -7.73
C VAL A 35 8.81 -4.57 -6.79
N ILE A 36 9.77 -3.98 -6.10
CA ILE A 36 10.57 -4.69 -5.10
C ILE A 36 9.90 -4.51 -3.74
N ARG A 37 9.51 -5.61 -3.11
CA ARG A 37 8.98 -5.59 -1.75
C ARG A 37 10.03 -6.10 -0.80
N HIS A 38 10.41 -5.23 0.14
CA HIS A 38 11.33 -5.57 1.22
C HIS A 38 10.53 -5.89 2.48
N GLU A 39 10.76 -7.07 3.01
CA GLU A 39 10.31 -7.47 4.33
C GLU A 39 11.56 -7.77 5.16
N VAL A 40 11.45 -7.76 6.47
CA VAL A 40 12.61 -8.09 7.31
C VAL A 40 13.04 -9.53 7.00
N GLY A 41 14.28 -9.67 6.53
CA GLY A 41 14.85 -10.98 6.17
C GLY A 41 14.62 -11.43 4.73
N GLU A 42 13.83 -10.72 3.95
CA GLU A 42 13.51 -11.14 2.58
C GLU A 42 13.21 -9.95 1.67
N ALA A 43 13.63 -10.05 0.40
CA ALA A 43 13.20 -9.12 -0.64
C ALA A 43 12.68 -9.93 -1.83
N ARG A 44 11.55 -9.52 -2.39
CA ARG A 44 10.95 -10.16 -3.55
C ARG A 44 10.63 -9.13 -4.61
N THR A 45 10.87 -9.47 -5.87
CA THR A 45 10.44 -8.65 -7.00
C THR A 45 9.14 -9.22 -7.56
N LEU A 46 8.12 -8.37 -7.60
CA LEU A 46 6.82 -8.72 -8.17
C LEU A 46 6.66 -8.01 -9.51
N THR A 47 6.08 -8.70 -10.49
CA THR A 47 5.61 -8.04 -11.69
C THR A 47 4.40 -7.17 -11.31
N ARG A 48 4.03 -6.21 -12.19
CA ARG A 48 2.80 -5.42 -11.98
C ARG A 48 1.60 -6.33 -11.77
N GLU A 49 1.44 -7.36 -12.59
CA GLU A 49 0.35 -8.31 -12.47
C GLU A 49 0.32 -8.99 -11.11
N GLN A 50 1.48 -9.44 -10.63
CA GLN A 50 1.59 -10.06 -9.30
C GLN A 50 1.26 -9.08 -8.19
N ALA A 51 1.70 -7.83 -8.31
CA ALA A 51 1.42 -6.79 -7.32
C ALA A 51 -0.08 -6.47 -7.25
N VAL A 52 -0.75 -6.37 -8.40
CA VAL A 52 -2.21 -6.16 -8.47
C VAL A 52 -2.94 -7.38 -7.92
N ASN A 53 -2.53 -8.59 -8.30
CA ASN A 53 -3.14 -9.81 -7.81
C ASN A 53 -3.02 -9.96 -6.29
N ARG A 54 -1.94 -9.49 -5.70
CA ARG A 54 -1.76 -9.50 -4.25
C ARG A 54 -2.86 -8.70 -3.55
N VAL A 55 -3.23 -7.55 -4.08
CA VAL A 55 -4.33 -6.75 -3.53
C VAL A 55 -5.64 -7.54 -3.59
N ARG A 56 -5.94 -8.13 -4.75
CA ARG A 56 -7.15 -8.93 -4.95
C ARG A 56 -7.20 -10.11 -3.99
N GLU A 57 -6.13 -10.87 -3.88
CA GLU A 57 -6.05 -12.06 -3.04
C GLU A 57 -6.24 -11.74 -1.56
N ILE A 58 -5.67 -10.64 -1.10
CA ILE A 58 -5.86 -10.20 0.29
C ILE A 58 -7.31 -9.80 0.52
N TRP A 59 -7.93 -9.06 -0.42
CA TRP A 59 -9.34 -8.69 -0.33
C TRP A 59 -10.26 -9.91 -0.27
N GLU A 60 -9.93 -10.99 -0.97
CA GLU A 60 -10.72 -12.22 -0.96
C GLU A 60 -10.77 -12.91 0.41
N LEU A 61 -9.82 -12.62 1.29
CA LEU A 61 -9.77 -13.18 2.64
C LEU A 61 -10.70 -12.46 3.62
N PHE A 62 -11.16 -11.27 3.28
CA PHE A 62 -11.91 -10.42 4.20
C PHE A 62 -13.24 -9.97 3.58
N ASP A 63 -14.19 -9.67 4.46
CA ASP A 63 -15.46 -9.07 4.08
C ASP A 63 -15.30 -7.56 3.89
N LYS A 64 -14.48 -6.94 4.75
CA LYS A 64 -14.21 -5.51 4.71
C LYS A 64 -12.75 -5.24 5.04
N LEU A 65 -12.19 -4.25 4.37
CA LEU A 65 -10.87 -3.72 4.65
C LEU A 65 -10.93 -2.21 4.61
N ARG A 66 -10.35 -1.56 5.62
CA ARG A 66 -10.24 -0.11 5.65
C ARG A 66 -8.87 0.29 6.17
N PHE A 67 -8.19 1.13 5.40
CA PHE A 67 -6.92 1.73 5.77
C PHE A 67 -7.13 3.19 6.13
N ASP A 68 -6.47 3.62 7.21
CA ASP A 68 -6.42 5.02 7.62
C ASP A 68 -4.95 5.43 7.72
N LEU A 69 -4.61 6.59 7.14
CA LEU A 69 -3.25 7.12 7.19
C LEU A 69 -3.16 8.13 8.34
N ASN A 70 -2.37 7.79 9.35
CA ASN A 70 -2.17 8.65 10.54
C ASN A 70 -1.12 9.71 10.29
N VAL A 71 -0.05 9.34 9.59
CA VAL A 71 1.05 10.25 9.23
C VAL A 71 1.49 9.93 7.80
N VAL A 72 1.72 10.96 7.00
CA VAL A 72 2.31 10.83 5.67
C VAL A 72 3.47 11.81 5.58
N ILE A 73 4.66 11.29 5.30
CA ILE A 73 5.87 12.09 5.20
C ILE A 73 6.49 11.86 3.82
N ALA A 74 6.51 12.91 3.00
CA ALA A 74 7.16 12.89 1.70
C ALA A 74 8.54 13.54 1.81
N ASP A 75 9.57 12.85 1.31
CA ASP A 75 10.93 13.37 1.31
C ASP A 75 11.11 14.42 0.20
N ASP A 76 12.10 15.30 0.39
CA ASP A 76 12.44 16.35 -0.57
C ASP A 76 12.99 15.79 -1.89
N ASP A 77 13.40 14.52 -1.91
CA ASP A 77 13.87 13.87 -3.15
C ASP A 77 12.74 13.64 -4.18
N GLY A 78 11.48 13.83 -3.79
CA GLY A 78 10.33 13.61 -4.65
C GLY A 78 10.03 12.14 -4.94
N GLU A 79 10.69 11.21 -4.28
CA GLU A 79 10.57 9.77 -4.53
C GLU A 79 10.11 8.98 -3.32
N HIS A 80 10.64 9.27 -2.13
CA HIS A 80 10.34 8.48 -0.92
C HIS A 80 9.19 9.07 -0.13
N VAL A 81 8.25 8.20 0.28
CA VAL A 81 7.12 8.57 1.12
C VAL A 81 6.97 7.53 2.22
N ALA A 82 6.96 7.98 3.46
CA ALA A 82 6.69 7.13 4.61
C ALA A 82 5.26 7.34 5.09
N ILE A 83 4.60 6.26 5.48
CA ILE A 83 3.28 6.31 6.07
C ILE A 83 3.26 5.60 7.41
N VAL A 84 2.51 6.14 8.33
CA VAL A 84 2.11 5.48 9.58
C VAL A 84 0.62 5.23 9.43
N TYR A 85 0.21 3.97 9.48
CA TYR A 85 -1.18 3.63 9.20
C TYR A 85 -1.72 2.61 10.19
N ASP A 86 -3.05 2.56 10.27
CA ASP A 86 -3.75 1.42 10.84
C ASP A 86 -4.80 0.92 9.85
N SER A 87 -5.21 -0.31 10.03
CA SER A 87 -6.21 -0.94 9.19
C SER A 87 -7.19 -1.71 10.03
N THR A 88 -8.45 -1.62 9.66
CA THR A 88 -9.53 -2.44 10.24
C THR A 88 -9.94 -3.47 9.22
N MET A 89 -9.90 -4.74 9.60
CA MET A 89 -10.23 -5.86 8.74
C MET A 89 -11.36 -6.66 9.35
N THR A 90 -12.38 -6.97 8.55
CA THR A 90 -13.48 -7.82 8.99
C THR A 90 -13.40 -9.13 8.22
N THR A 91 -13.25 -10.25 8.93
CA THR A 91 -13.20 -11.58 8.33
C THR A 91 -14.58 -12.04 7.87
N LYS A 92 -14.62 -13.14 7.12
CA LYS A 92 -15.88 -13.70 6.58
C LYS A 92 -16.86 -14.12 7.68
N ASP A 93 -16.35 -14.45 8.88
CA ASP A 93 -17.19 -14.81 10.01
C ASP A 93 -17.65 -13.60 10.84
N GLY A 94 -17.30 -12.39 10.41
CA GLY A 94 -17.70 -11.16 11.09
C GLY A 94 -16.75 -10.68 12.17
N THR A 95 -15.61 -11.34 12.38
CA THR A 95 -14.61 -10.92 13.37
C THR A 95 -13.85 -9.69 12.86
N GLU A 96 -13.82 -8.65 13.67
CA GLU A 96 -13.06 -7.43 13.36
C GLU A 96 -11.69 -7.49 13.99
N THR A 97 -10.65 -7.21 13.22
CA THR A 97 -9.26 -7.16 13.67
C THR A 97 -8.64 -5.83 13.24
N LYS A 98 -7.86 -5.24 14.12
CA LYS A 98 -7.12 -4.00 13.82
C LYS A 98 -5.64 -4.28 13.83
N ILE A 99 -4.95 -3.77 12.83
CA ILE A 99 -3.49 -3.87 12.71
C ILE A 99 -2.91 -2.50 12.44
N ALA A 100 -1.64 -2.33 12.75
CA ALA A 100 -0.92 -1.07 12.53
C ALA A 100 0.50 -1.35 12.05
N SER A 101 1.03 -0.45 11.26
CA SER A 101 2.41 -0.56 10.76
C SER A 101 2.92 0.77 10.24
N ILE A 102 4.20 0.75 9.85
CA ILE A 102 4.87 1.84 9.15
C ILE A 102 5.40 1.25 7.85
N GLU A 103 5.23 1.97 6.76
CA GLU A 103 5.65 1.52 5.44
C GLU A 103 6.34 2.66 4.71
N VAL A 104 7.37 2.35 3.93
CA VAL A 104 8.06 3.34 3.09
C VAL A 104 7.92 2.92 1.64
N PHE A 105 7.57 3.86 0.79
CA PHE A 105 7.43 3.67 -0.66
C PHE A 105 8.47 4.49 -1.39
N ARG A 106 8.98 3.95 -2.48
CA ARG A 106 9.72 4.73 -3.45
C ARG A 106 8.91 4.79 -4.75
N VAL A 107 8.69 6.02 -5.22
CA VAL A 107 7.89 6.31 -6.41
C VAL A 107 8.76 7.07 -7.39
N VAL A 108 8.83 6.59 -8.62
CA VAL A 108 9.60 7.23 -9.70
C VAL A 108 8.66 7.41 -10.88
N ASP A 109 8.61 8.64 -11.42
CA ASP A 109 7.76 8.99 -12.56
C ASP A 109 6.29 8.55 -12.38
N GLY A 110 5.78 8.74 -11.15
CA GLY A 110 4.39 8.43 -10.84
C GLY A 110 4.09 6.95 -10.63
N SER A 111 5.10 6.09 -10.56
CA SER A 111 4.92 4.65 -10.37
C SER A 111 5.66 4.13 -9.15
N ILE A 112 5.01 3.28 -8.38
CA ILE A 112 5.62 2.61 -7.22
C ILE A 112 6.61 1.57 -7.73
N ILE A 113 7.89 1.72 -7.35
CA ILE A 113 8.95 0.80 -7.75
C ILE A 113 9.48 -0.02 -6.59
N GLU A 114 9.29 0.44 -5.35
CA GLU A 114 9.88 -0.22 -4.19
C GLU A 114 9.07 0.08 -2.93
N VAL A 115 8.97 -0.91 -2.05
CA VAL A 115 8.22 -0.80 -0.80
C VAL A 115 9.02 -1.50 0.31
N TRP A 116 9.10 -0.88 1.48
CA TRP A 116 9.66 -1.47 2.70
C TRP A 116 8.57 -1.61 3.74
N ASN A 117 8.42 -2.79 4.30
CA ASN A 117 7.46 -3.07 5.36
C ASN A 117 8.11 -3.96 6.42
N CYS A 118 8.02 -3.58 7.67
CA CYS A 118 8.58 -4.36 8.77
C CYS A 118 7.60 -5.40 9.34
N GLY A 119 6.45 -5.58 8.67
CA GLY A 119 5.35 -6.34 9.21
C GLY A 119 4.45 -5.48 10.07
N TYR A 120 3.25 -5.93 10.29
CA TYR A 120 2.28 -5.21 11.10
C TYR A 120 2.02 -5.96 12.40
N GLN A 121 1.56 -5.21 13.39
CA GLN A 121 1.17 -5.77 14.68
C GLN A 121 -0.31 -5.52 14.93
N GLN A 122 -0.92 -6.36 15.72
CA GLN A 122 -2.31 -6.18 16.11
C GLN A 122 -2.43 -4.99 17.06
N GLY A 123 -3.42 -4.14 16.80
CA GLY A 123 -3.69 -2.97 17.60
C GLY A 123 -3.81 -1.71 16.76
N VAL A 124 -3.92 -0.58 17.43
CA VAL A 124 -3.97 0.76 16.82
C VAL A 124 -2.91 1.65 17.46
N TRP A 125 -2.56 2.73 16.77
CA TRP A 125 -1.65 3.72 17.33
C TRP A 125 -2.33 4.47 18.49
N ASN A 126 -1.62 4.60 19.58
CA ASN A 126 -2.08 5.35 20.77
C ASN A 126 -1.45 6.73 20.80
#